data_08b0bf34cf8f4dbda8846bac9476724f
#
_entry.id   08b0bf34cf8f4dbda8846bac9476724f
#
_cell.length_a   1.000
_cell.length_b   1.000
_cell.length_c   1.000
_cell.angle_alpha   90.00
_cell.angle_beta   90.00
_cell.angle_gamma   90.00
#
_symmetry.space_group_name_H-M   'P 1'
#
loop_
_entity.id
_entity.type
_entity.pdbx_description
1 polymer ?
#
loop_
_entity_poly.entity_id
_entity_poly.type
_entity_poly.pdbx_seq_one_letter_code
_entity_poly.pdbx_strand_id
1 'polypeptide(L)'
;MEEKILEKKIVKDILFLSQVSQTASQEDLPLAKDLQDTLQANRESCVGLAANMIGVQKRVIIFNIGMIPMVMFNTVLKSFEGSYETEEGCLSLTAGRPTTRYEKITVAYRDIHWQEQTITLTGFPAQICQHELDHLEGIII
;
A
#
# COMPACT_ATOMS: atom_id res chain seq x y z
N MET A 1 -23.79 16.29 -11.97
CA MET A 1 -23.08 16.70 -10.76
C MET A 1 -21.69 16.06 -10.74
N GLU A 2 -20.67 16.86 -10.64
CA GLU A 2 -19.31 16.33 -10.64
C GLU A 2 -19.00 15.66 -9.30
N GLU A 3 -18.38 14.51 -9.37
CA GLU A 3 -17.90 13.83 -8.18
C GLU A 3 -16.61 14.53 -7.71
N LYS A 4 -16.60 14.95 -6.44
CA LYS A 4 -15.45 15.61 -5.85
C LYS A 4 -14.40 14.57 -5.44
N ILE A 5 -13.16 14.77 -5.86
CA ILE A 5 -12.03 13.95 -5.43
C ILE A 5 -11.72 14.30 -3.96
N LEU A 6 -11.71 13.27 -3.11
CA LEU A 6 -11.45 13.41 -1.68
C LEU A 6 -9.99 13.03 -1.37
N GLU A 7 -9.08 13.88 -1.84
CA GLU A 7 -7.67 13.71 -1.57
C GLU A 7 -7.38 13.88 -0.07
N LYS A 8 -6.63 12.95 0.50
CA LYS A 8 -6.16 13.04 1.88
C LYS A 8 -4.72 13.57 1.90
N LYS A 9 -4.40 14.29 2.97
CA LYS A 9 -3.06 14.81 3.17
C LYS A 9 -2.11 13.67 3.54
N ILE A 10 -0.93 13.64 2.90
CA ILE A 10 0.09 12.62 3.19
C ILE A 10 0.73 12.90 4.56
N VAL A 11 0.71 11.90 5.43
CA VAL A 11 1.30 11.97 6.77
C VAL A 11 2.82 11.84 6.67
N LYS A 12 3.54 12.69 7.40
CA LYS A 12 5.01 12.67 7.46
C LYS A 12 5.55 12.49 8.88
N ASP A 13 4.66 12.30 9.85
CA ASP A 13 5.05 12.09 11.26
C ASP A 13 5.63 10.69 11.42
N ILE A 14 6.93 10.62 11.71
CA ILE A 14 7.65 9.36 11.84
C ILE A 14 7.12 8.51 12.99
N LEU A 15 6.74 9.13 14.11
CA LEU A 15 6.17 8.38 15.23
C LEU A 15 4.86 7.69 14.85
N PHE A 16 4.02 8.39 14.10
CA PHE A 16 2.77 7.80 13.61
C PHE A 16 3.05 6.67 12.61
N LEU A 17 3.94 6.90 11.64
CA LEU A 17 4.25 5.93 10.58
C LEU A 17 4.97 4.70 11.10
N SER A 18 5.65 4.78 12.25
CA SER A 18 6.37 3.64 12.84
C SER A 18 5.48 2.71 13.65
N GLN A 19 4.19 2.99 13.75
CA GLN A 19 3.25 2.13 14.46
C GLN A 19 2.72 1.02 13.55
N VAL A 20 2.50 -0.16 14.12
CA VAL A 20 1.94 -1.30 13.40
C VAL A 20 0.44 -1.06 13.17
N SER A 21 -0.01 -1.22 11.93
CA SER A 21 -1.41 -1.05 11.58
C SER A 21 -2.26 -2.21 12.06
N GLN A 22 -3.49 -1.90 12.44
CA GLN A 22 -4.44 -2.88 12.96
C GLN A 22 -5.24 -3.55 11.83
N THR A 23 -5.76 -4.74 12.11
CA THR A 23 -6.63 -5.45 11.18
C THR A 23 -7.82 -4.58 10.79
N ALA A 24 -8.11 -4.51 9.51
CA ALA A 24 -9.28 -3.81 8.99
C ALA A 24 -10.53 -4.70 9.10
N SER A 25 -11.69 -4.07 9.19
CA SER A 25 -12.98 -4.75 9.15
C SER A 25 -13.78 -4.28 7.93
N GLN A 26 -14.95 -4.87 7.73
CA GLN A 26 -15.85 -4.48 6.66
C GLN A 26 -16.27 -3.00 6.74
N GLU A 27 -16.27 -2.44 7.95
CA GLU A 27 -16.56 -1.03 8.18
C GLU A 27 -15.48 -0.11 7.58
N ASP A 28 -14.30 -0.64 7.29
CA ASP A 28 -13.19 0.11 6.69
C ASP A 28 -13.25 0.16 5.15
N LEU A 29 -14.24 -0.47 4.52
CA LEU A 29 -14.39 -0.45 3.06
C LEU A 29 -14.34 0.95 2.45
N PRO A 30 -14.93 2.00 3.08
CA PRO A 30 -14.84 3.36 2.52
C PRO A 30 -13.42 3.90 2.36
N LEU A 31 -12.43 3.33 3.07
CA LEU A 31 -11.02 3.70 2.88
C LEU A 31 -10.53 3.45 1.45
N ALA A 32 -11.15 2.50 0.73
CA ALA A 32 -10.78 2.22 -0.66
C ALA A 32 -10.89 3.47 -1.52
N LYS A 33 -11.98 4.24 -1.37
CA LYS A 33 -12.17 5.46 -2.15
C LYS A 33 -11.16 6.54 -1.75
N ASP A 34 -10.91 6.71 -0.45
CA ASP A 34 -9.93 7.69 0.04
C ASP A 34 -8.55 7.39 -0.53
N LEU A 35 -8.15 6.12 -0.56
CA LEU A 35 -6.86 5.71 -1.12
C LEU A 35 -6.83 5.89 -2.63
N GLN A 36 -7.92 5.54 -3.34
CA GLN A 36 -8.00 5.73 -4.78
C GLN A 36 -7.89 7.20 -5.17
N ASP A 37 -8.60 8.08 -4.48
CA ASP A 37 -8.58 9.51 -4.76
C ASP A 37 -7.19 10.12 -4.46
N THR A 38 -6.57 9.71 -3.35
CA THR A 38 -5.26 10.22 -2.97
C THR A 38 -4.17 9.71 -3.92
N LEU A 39 -4.24 8.46 -4.32
CA LEU A 39 -3.28 7.90 -5.30
C LEU A 39 -3.40 8.62 -6.63
N GLN A 40 -4.62 8.86 -7.09
CA GLN A 40 -4.86 9.58 -8.35
C GLN A 40 -4.31 11.00 -8.30
N ALA A 41 -4.51 11.70 -7.19
CA ALA A 41 -4.01 13.07 -7.02
C ALA A 41 -2.48 13.12 -7.01
N ASN A 42 -1.81 12.04 -6.64
CA ASN A 42 -0.34 11.96 -6.58
C ASN A 42 0.24 11.02 -7.65
N ARG A 43 -0.49 10.74 -8.72
CA ARG A 43 -0.12 9.72 -9.72
C ARG A 43 1.22 9.96 -10.42
N GLU A 44 1.69 11.19 -10.47
CA GLU A 44 2.96 11.53 -11.12
C GLU A 44 4.17 11.19 -10.24
N SER A 45 3.97 11.05 -8.94
CA SER A 45 5.06 10.81 -7.99
C SER A 45 4.85 9.57 -7.14
N CYS A 46 3.72 8.86 -7.30
CA CYS A 46 3.35 7.77 -6.40
C CYS A 46 2.63 6.66 -7.17
N VAL A 47 3.01 5.42 -6.89
CA VAL A 47 2.42 4.23 -7.52
C VAL A 47 1.71 3.32 -6.50
N GLY A 48 1.75 3.69 -5.22
CA GLY A 48 1.09 2.94 -4.15
C GLY A 48 1.03 3.74 -2.87
N LEU A 49 0.12 3.36 -1.97
CA LEU A 49 -0.08 3.98 -0.66
C LEU A 49 -0.53 2.93 0.34
N ALA A 50 -0.16 3.11 1.60
CA ALA A 50 -0.74 2.39 2.73
C ALA A 50 -1.65 3.35 3.52
N ALA A 51 -2.66 2.83 4.19
CA ALA A 51 -3.64 3.65 4.89
C ALA A 51 -3.02 4.54 5.97
N ASN A 52 -1.91 4.10 6.61
CA ASN A 52 -1.24 4.95 7.60
C ASN A 52 -0.68 6.22 6.99
N MET A 53 -0.39 6.24 5.69
CA MET A 53 0.10 7.45 5.00
C MET A 53 -1.00 8.50 4.84
N ILE A 54 -2.26 8.13 5.01
CA ILE A 54 -3.39 9.08 5.03
C ILE A 54 -4.03 9.19 6.42
N GLY A 55 -3.31 8.78 7.45
CA GLY A 55 -3.71 8.98 8.84
C GLY A 55 -4.58 7.89 9.45
N VAL A 56 -4.68 6.73 8.83
CA VAL A 56 -5.51 5.62 9.32
C VAL A 56 -4.66 4.38 9.55
N GLN A 57 -4.57 3.93 10.81
CA GLN A 57 -3.75 2.77 11.16
C GLN A 57 -4.52 1.46 11.00
N LYS A 58 -4.90 1.17 9.77
CA LYS A 58 -5.59 -0.06 9.38
C LYS A 58 -4.84 -0.73 8.24
N ARG A 59 -4.91 -2.06 8.18
CA ARG A 59 -4.21 -2.85 7.18
C ARG A 59 -4.91 -2.78 5.83
N VAL A 60 -4.78 -1.63 5.17
CA VAL A 60 -5.33 -1.38 3.84
C VAL A 60 -4.24 -0.75 2.99
N ILE A 61 -4.02 -1.29 1.80
CA ILE A 61 -3.05 -0.75 0.84
C ILE A 61 -3.70 -0.59 -0.53
N ILE A 62 -3.12 0.26 -1.34
CA ILE A 62 -3.45 0.40 -2.76
C ILE A 62 -2.16 0.48 -3.55
N PHE A 63 -2.13 -0.13 -4.72
CA PHE A 63 -1.00 -0.01 -5.64
C PHE A 63 -1.45 -0.30 -7.06
N ASN A 64 -0.68 0.19 -8.03
CA ASN A 64 -0.99 -0.02 -9.44
C ASN A 64 -0.44 -1.35 -9.93
N ILE A 65 -1.31 -2.14 -10.58
CA ILE A 65 -0.90 -3.26 -11.40
C ILE A 65 -1.07 -2.80 -12.84
N GLY A 66 0.05 -2.41 -13.48
CA GLY A 66 -0.01 -1.70 -14.75
C GLY A 66 -0.71 -0.35 -14.54
N MET A 67 -1.83 -0.12 -15.21
CA MET A 67 -2.62 1.11 -15.09
C MET A 67 -3.83 0.96 -14.17
N ILE A 68 -4.00 -0.21 -13.55
CA ILE A 68 -5.18 -0.52 -12.73
C ILE A 68 -4.80 -0.43 -11.25
N PRO A 69 -5.41 0.49 -10.48
CA PRO A 69 -5.20 0.52 -9.04
C PRO A 69 -5.93 -0.64 -8.36
N MET A 70 -5.23 -1.34 -7.48
CA MET A 70 -5.79 -2.45 -6.74
C MET A 70 -5.75 -2.16 -5.24
N VAL A 71 -6.91 -2.24 -4.58
CA VAL A 71 -7.04 -2.08 -3.13
C VAL A 71 -7.05 -3.45 -2.48
N MET A 72 -6.26 -3.61 -1.42
CA MET A 72 -6.20 -4.85 -0.65
C MET A 72 -6.38 -4.58 0.82
N PHE A 73 -7.29 -5.34 1.45
CA PHE A 73 -7.53 -5.30 2.90
C PHE A 73 -6.90 -6.53 3.55
N ASN A 74 -6.23 -6.33 4.68
CA ASN A 74 -5.66 -7.41 5.50
C ASN A 74 -4.73 -8.34 4.74
N THR A 75 -3.88 -7.79 3.90
CA THR A 75 -2.96 -8.55 3.06
C THR A 75 -1.95 -9.33 3.89
N VAL A 76 -1.77 -10.61 3.56
CA VAL A 76 -0.82 -11.50 4.19
C VAL A 76 0.10 -12.07 3.12
N LEU A 77 1.41 -11.97 3.35
CA LEU A 77 2.42 -12.57 2.46
C LEU A 77 2.45 -14.09 2.71
N LYS A 78 2.07 -14.86 1.70
CA LYS A 78 2.01 -16.33 1.81
C LYS A 78 3.30 -17.02 1.37
N SER A 79 3.94 -16.50 0.32
CA SER A 79 5.20 -17.04 -0.17
C SER A 79 5.98 -15.96 -0.89
N PHE A 80 7.28 -16.16 -1.00
CA PHE A 80 8.18 -15.21 -1.66
C PHE A 80 9.41 -15.95 -2.17
N GLU A 81 10.00 -15.46 -3.26
CA GLU A 81 11.24 -16.02 -3.82
C GLU A 81 11.97 -14.98 -4.66
N GLY A 82 13.28 -15.19 -4.82
CA GLY A 82 14.11 -14.35 -5.67
C GLY A 82 14.47 -13.01 -5.00
N SER A 83 15.22 -13.04 -3.89
CA SER A 83 15.63 -11.81 -3.20
C SER A 83 16.58 -10.96 -4.02
N TYR A 84 16.45 -9.64 -3.91
CA TYR A 84 17.37 -8.69 -4.52
C TYR A 84 17.42 -7.41 -3.66
N GLU A 85 18.54 -6.70 -3.78
CA GLU A 85 18.72 -5.43 -3.09
C GLU A 85 18.32 -4.28 -4.00
N THR A 86 17.64 -3.29 -3.45
CA THR A 86 17.22 -2.11 -4.18
C THR A 86 17.13 -0.90 -3.24
N GLU A 87 16.87 0.26 -3.80
CA GLU A 87 16.69 1.49 -3.04
C GLU A 87 15.32 2.07 -3.37
N GLU A 88 14.58 2.46 -2.32
CA GLU A 88 13.20 2.94 -2.48
C GLU A 88 12.97 4.19 -1.66
N GLY A 89 12.03 5.02 -2.14
CA GLY A 89 11.51 6.17 -1.42
C GLY A 89 10.00 6.15 -1.38
N CYS A 90 9.40 7.01 -0.55
CA CYS A 90 7.95 7.17 -0.50
C CYS A 90 7.58 8.63 -0.29
N LEU A 91 6.28 8.97 -0.45
CA LEU A 91 5.78 10.34 -0.28
C LEU A 91 5.94 10.87 1.14
N SER A 92 5.98 9.99 2.14
CA SER A 92 6.15 10.39 3.55
C SER A 92 7.58 10.74 3.88
N LEU A 93 8.57 10.33 3.06
CA LEU A 93 9.99 10.57 3.27
C LEU A 93 10.62 11.10 1.99
N THR A 94 11.61 11.99 2.11
CA THR A 94 12.25 12.63 0.96
C THR A 94 13.48 11.88 0.44
N ALA A 95 14.10 11.01 1.25
CA ALA A 95 15.31 10.29 0.88
C ALA A 95 15.02 8.82 0.60
N GLY A 96 15.66 8.25 -0.42
CA GLY A 96 15.62 6.83 -0.69
C GLY A 96 16.34 6.02 0.38
N ARG A 97 15.91 4.78 0.60
CA ARG A 97 16.49 3.88 1.59
C ARG A 97 16.74 2.51 0.98
N PRO A 98 17.88 1.86 1.33
CA PRO A 98 18.14 0.51 0.83
C PRO A 98 17.19 -0.49 1.48
N THR A 99 16.75 -1.46 0.70
CA THR A 99 15.85 -2.51 1.18
C THR A 99 16.03 -3.78 0.35
N THR A 100 15.61 -4.91 0.93
CA THR A 100 15.56 -6.20 0.24
C THR A 100 14.15 -6.45 -0.23
N ARG A 101 14.00 -6.87 -1.49
CA ARG A 101 12.71 -7.22 -2.08
C ARG A 101 12.78 -8.60 -2.72
N TYR A 102 11.62 -9.14 -3.06
CA TYR A 102 11.50 -10.43 -3.72
C TYR A 102 10.85 -10.26 -5.09
N GLU A 103 11.42 -10.95 -6.07
CA GLU A 103 10.95 -10.90 -7.47
C GLU A 103 9.52 -11.41 -7.63
N LYS A 104 9.15 -12.39 -6.80
CA LYS A 104 7.85 -13.04 -6.88
C LYS A 104 7.27 -13.25 -5.48
N ILE A 105 6.03 -12.84 -5.30
CA ILE A 105 5.30 -13.03 -4.05
C ILE A 105 3.91 -13.55 -4.33
N THR A 106 3.36 -14.30 -3.37
CA THR A 106 1.94 -14.67 -3.36
C THR A 106 1.33 -14.10 -2.10
N VAL A 107 0.24 -13.36 -2.25
CA VAL A 107 -0.45 -12.70 -1.14
C VAL A 107 -1.91 -13.11 -1.10
N ALA A 108 -2.45 -13.20 0.11
CA ALA A 108 -3.88 -13.38 0.35
C ALA A 108 -4.43 -12.08 0.93
N TYR A 109 -5.62 -11.69 0.51
CA TYR A 109 -6.22 -10.42 0.93
C TYR A 109 -7.73 -10.46 0.78
N ARG A 110 -8.42 -9.44 1.30
CA ARG A 110 -9.82 -9.19 0.99
C ARG A 110 -9.93 -8.04 0.00
N ASP A 111 -10.79 -8.21 -1.00
CA ASP A 111 -10.98 -7.20 -2.03
C ASP A 111 -12.05 -6.15 -1.60
N ILE A 112 -12.42 -5.25 -2.52
CA ILE A 112 -13.39 -4.18 -2.23
C ILE A 112 -14.82 -4.70 -2.03
N HIS A 113 -15.07 -5.98 -2.31
CA HIS A 113 -16.33 -6.66 -2.03
C HIS A 113 -16.24 -7.51 -0.78
N TRP A 114 -15.15 -7.39 -0.05
CA TRP A 114 -14.85 -8.13 1.18
C TRP A 114 -14.75 -9.64 0.96
N GLN A 115 -14.36 -10.04 -0.25
CA GLN A 115 -14.15 -11.44 -0.60
C GLN A 115 -12.68 -11.80 -0.50
N GLU A 116 -12.40 -13.04 -0.06
CA GLU A 116 -11.04 -13.52 0.03
C GLU A 116 -10.48 -13.80 -1.37
N GLN A 117 -9.28 -13.30 -1.61
CA GLN A 117 -8.57 -13.46 -2.88
C GLN A 117 -7.12 -13.86 -2.60
N THR A 118 -6.51 -14.53 -3.57
CA THR A 118 -5.08 -14.84 -3.56
C THR A 118 -4.53 -14.48 -4.93
N ILE A 119 -3.39 -13.77 -4.95
CA ILE A 119 -2.76 -13.38 -6.20
C ILE A 119 -1.24 -13.57 -6.11
N THR A 120 -0.64 -13.96 -7.23
CA THR A 120 0.81 -14.01 -7.37
C THR A 120 1.25 -12.82 -8.20
N LEU A 121 2.19 -12.05 -7.66
CA LEU A 121 2.74 -10.85 -8.27
C LEU A 121 4.22 -11.06 -8.57
N THR A 122 4.66 -10.47 -9.68
CA THR A 122 6.08 -10.49 -10.08
C THR A 122 6.50 -9.08 -10.49
N GLY A 123 7.82 -8.84 -10.52
CA GLY A 123 8.37 -7.58 -11.00
C GLY A 123 7.93 -6.36 -10.18
N PHE A 124 7.64 -5.27 -10.87
CA PHE A 124 7.34 -3.99 -10.21
C PHE A 124 6.09 -4.02 -9.33
N PRO A 125 4.95 -4.60 -9.75
CA PRO A 125 3.81 -4.71 -8.85
C PRO A 125 4.13 -5.46 -7.56
N ALA A 126 4.95 -6.53 -7.63
CA ALA A 126 5.40 -7.24 -6.44
C ALA A 126 6.23 -6.34 -5.54
N GLN A 127 7.11 -5.54 -6.12
CA GLN A 127 7.95 -4.59 -5.38
C GLN A 127 7.10 -3.55 -4.65
N ILE A 128 6.14 -2.95 -5.35
CA ILE A 128 5.27 -1.93 -4.76
C ILE A 128 4.45 -2.52 -3.61
N CYS A 129 3.86 -3.70 -3.82
CA CYS A 129 3.07 -4.36 -2.79
C CYS A 129 3.89 -4.60 -1.51
N GLN A 130 5.12 -5.08 -1.65
CA GLN A 130 6.02 -5.30 -0.50
C GLN A 130 6.33 -4.00 0.23
N HIS A 131 6.57 -2.92 -0.51
CA HIS A 131 6.81 -1.60 0.06
C HIS A 131 5.63 -1.16 0.92
N GLU A 132 4.41 -1.28 0.41
CA GLU A 132 3.22 -0.88 1.16
C GLU A 132 2.97 -1.79 2.36
N LEU A 133 3.26 -3.09 2.26
CA LEU A 133 3.15 -4.00 3.40
C LEU A 133 4.11 -3.62 4.52
N ASP A 134 5.32 -3.16 4.18
CA ASP A 134 6.27 -2.68 5.19
C ASP A 134 5.72 -1.49 5.95
N HIS A 135 5.03 -0.57 5.28
CA HIS A 135 4.39 0.56 5.96
C HIS A 135 3.36 0.09 6.98
N LEU A 136 2.63 -0.98 6.69
CA LEU A 136 1.64 -1.54 7.63
C LEU A 136 2.31 -2.11 8.89
N GLU A 137 3.55 -2.54 8.79
CA GLU A 137 4.34 -3.03 9.92
C GLU A 137 5.12 -1.92 10.63
N GLY A 138 4.91 -0.67 10.23
CA GLY A 138 5.62 0.46 10.81
C GLY A 138 7.06 0.59 10.33
N ILE A 139 7.42 -0.10 9.27
CA ILE A 139 8.77 -0.02 8.68
C ILE A 139 8.81 1.20 7.76
N ILE A 140 9.72 2.11 8.06
CA ILE A 140 9.85 3.36 7.32
C ILE A 140 10.94 3.19 6.25
N ILE A 141 10.49 3.22 5.00
CA ILE A 141 11.39 3.05 3.85
C ILE A 141 11.24 4.24 2.92
#